data_01a14feae9b0b1e047d5aa08a2cf40a9
#
_entry.id   01a14feae9b0b1e047d5aa08a2cf40a9
#
_cell.length_a   1.000
_cell.length_b   1.000
_cell.length_c   1.000
_cell.angle_alpha   90.00
_cell.angle_beta   90.00
_cell.angle_gamma   90.00
#
_symmetry.space_group_name_H-M   'P 1'
#
loop_
_entity.id
_entity.type
_entity.pdbx_description
1 polymer ?
#
loop_
_entity_poly.entity_id
_entity_poly.type
_entity_poly.pdbx_seq_one_letter_code
_entity_poly.pdbx_strand_id
1 'polypeptide(L)'
;MENIKDPILQIKDVCISYTSDVMAVKHVSADIEKNTITAIMGPSGCGKSTLLRAVNRMHELYKNIRVTGEILLNGENVLQMHPMEERRRIGMVFQRPNPFPTMNIYDNVLAGYILNGIHLSKSQKDEIVERNLRNVCLWDEVKDSLTKRGTFLSGGQQQRLCIARSLALQPDILLMDEPTSALDPIATKPVSYTHLRAHETVLD
;
A
#
# COMPACT_ATOMS: atom_id res chain seq x y z
N MET A 1 10.17 -7.57 -23.64
CA MET A 1 10.32 -7.28 -22.19
C MET A 1 11.64 -7.85 -21.77
N GLU A 2 12.57 -7.06 -21.21
CA GLU A 2 13.79 -7.59 -20.59
C GLU A 2 13.37 -8.46 -19.40
N ASN A 3 13.88 -9.70 -19.35
CA ASN A 3 13.65 -10.58 -18.21
C ASN A 3 14.33 -10.00 -16.98
N ILE A 4 13.55 -9.48 -16.04
CA ILE A 4 14.04 -9.02 -14.75
C ILE A 4 14.59 -10.22 -14.00
N LYS A 5 15.88 -10.18 -13.65
CA LYS A 5 16.48 -11.22 -12.79
C LYS A 5 16.00 -10.98 -11.36
N ASP A 6 15.25 -11.92 -10.81
CA ASP A 6 14.79 -11.94 -9.41
C ASP A 6 13.78 -10.81 -9.05
N PRO A 7 12.62 -10.77 -9.71
CA PRO A 7 11.56 -9.80 -9.40
C PRO A 7 10.98 -10.05 -8.01
N ILE A 8 10.63 -8.97 -7.30
CA ILE A 8 9.96 -9.06 -5.99
C ILE A 8 8.50 -9.47 -6.14
N LEU A 9 7.82 -8.96 -7.19
CA LEU A 9 6.43 -9.30 -7.52
C LEU A 9 6.35 -9.73 -8.98
N GLN A 10 5.71 -10.86 -9.20
CA GLN A 10 5.39 -11.34 -10.54
C GLN A 10 3.88 -11.49 -10.68
N ILE A 11 3.33 -10.91 -11.70
CA ILE A 11 1.94 -11.06 -12.11
C ILE A 11 1.97 -11.90 -13.38
N LYS A 12 1.29 -13.07 -13.38
CA LYS A 12 1.32 -14.02 -14.49
C LYS A 12 -0.09 -14.32 -14.96
N ASP A 13 -0.42 -13.83 -16.14
CA ASP A 13 -1.68 -14.07 -16.83
C ASP A 13 -2.91 -13.83 -15.96
N VAL A 14 -2.89 -12.72 -15.19
CA VAL A 14 -3.95 -12.42 -14.24
C VAL A 14 -5.16 -11.86 -14.95
N CYS A 15 -6.31 -12.51 -14.70
CA CYS A 15 -7.62 -12.01 -15.08
C CYS A 15 -8.49 -11.80 -13.83
N ILE A 16 -9.27 -10.70 -13.83
CA ILE A 16 -10.16 -10.36 -12.72
C ILE A 16 -11.55 -10.05 -13.25
N SER A 17 -12.57 -10.75 -12.75
CA SER A 17 -13.97 -10.52 -13.10
C SER A 17 -14.81 -10.20 -11.86
N TYR A 18 -15.74 -9.25 -12.01
CA TYR A 18 -16.73 -8.92 -10.97
C TYR A 18 -17.96 -9.82 -11.03
N THR A 19 -18.29 -10.30 -12.23
CA THR A 19 -19.38 -11.24 -12.52
C THR A 19 -18.93 -12.17 -13.62
N SER A 20 -19.72 -13.21 -13.95
CA SER A 20 -19.40 -14.14 -15.05
C SER A 20 -19.09 -13.44 -16.38
N ASP A 21 -19.69 -12.26 -16.61
CA ASP A 21 -19.71 -11.62 -17.93
C ASP A 21 -18.88 -10.33 -18.02
N VAL A 22 -18.39 -9.80 -16.86
CA VAL A 22 -17.65 -8.53 -16.83
C VAL A 22 -16.24 -8.77 -16.32
N MET A 23 -15.28 -8.80 -17.25
CA MET A 23 -13.86 -8.83 -16.93
C MET A 23 -13.32 -7.39 -16.79
N ALA A 24 -12.81 -7.07 -15.61
CA ALA A 24 -12.19 -5.78 -15.31
C ALA A 24 -10.70 -5.75 -15.64
N VAL A 25 -10.02 -6.89 -15.56
CA VAL A 25 -8.61 -7.07 -15.92
C VAL A 25 -8.50 -8.33 -16.77
N LYS A 26 -7.72 -8.27 -17.86
CA LYS A 26 -7.60 -9.35 -18.84
C LYS A 26 -6.15 -9.64 -19.14
N HIS A 27 -5.70 -10.86 -18.83
CA HIS A 27 -4.40 -11.41 -19.22
C HIS A 27 -3.21 -10.51 -18.92
N VAL A 28 -3.18 -9.88 -17.72
CA VAL A 28 -2.10 -9.00 -17.31
C VAL A 28 -0.91 -9.81 -16.81
N SER A 29 0.26 -9.53 -17.39
CA SER A 29 1.54 -10.09 -16.92
C SER A 29 2.55 -8.96 -16.74
N ALA A 30 3.22 -8.92 -15.58
CA ALA A 30 4.24 -7.93 -15.27
C ALA A 30 5.21 -8.47 -14.20
N ASP A 31 6.48 -8.10 -14.32
CA ASP A 31 7.51 -8.34 -13.32
C ASP A 31 7.94 -7.01 -12.71
N ILE A 32 7.97 -6.93 -11.38
CA ILE A 32 8.33 -5.75 -10.60
C ILE A 32 9.67 -6.00 -9.91
N GLU A 33 10.63 -5.12 -10.13
CA GLU A 33 11.95 -5.19 -9.50
C GLU A 33 11.93 -4.77 -8.03
N LYS A 34 12.88 -5.34 -7.26
CA LYS A 34 13.14 -4.90 -5.88
C LYS A 34 13.66 -3.45 -5.85
N ASN A 35 13.27 -2.70 -4.83
CA ASN A 35 13.78 -1.35 -4.58
C ASN A 35 13.52 -0.36 -5.74
N THR A 36 12.43 -0.55 -6.47
CA THR A 36 12.00 0.36 -7.55
C THR A 36 10.63 0.94 -7.25
N ILE A 37 10.30 2.06 -7.94
CA ILE A 37 8.94 2.54 -8.06
C ILE A 37 8.43 2.15 -9.43
N THR A 38 7.32 1.41 -9.46
CA THR A 38 6.61 1.07 -10.69
C THR A 38 5.29 1.81 -10.73
N ALA A 39 5.06 2.61 -11.77
CA ALA A 39 3.79 3.29 -12.00
C ALA A 39 2.91 2.49 -12.96
N ILE A 40 1.65 2.26 -12.55
CA ILE A 40 0.62 1.69 -13.42
C ILE A 40 -0.21 2.84 -13.96
N MET A 41 -0.13 3.08 -15.28
CA MET A 41 -0.84 4.17 -15.93
C MET A 41 -1.93 3.64 -16.87
N GLY A 42 -2.96 4.43 -17.08
CA GLY A 42 -4.08 4.11 -17.97
C GLY A 42 -5.32 4.96 -17.66
N PRO A 43 -6.33 4.97 -18.53
CA PRO A 43 -7.54 5.76 -18.36
C PRO A 43 -8.32 5.37 -17.09
N SER A 44 -9.24 6.25 -16.67
CA SER A 44 -10.12 5.94 -15.56
C SER A 44 -10.99 4.72 -15.89
N GLY A 45 -11.11 3.79 -14.95
CA GLY A 45 -11.92 2.57 -15.11
C GLY A 45 -11.22 1.41 -15.83
N CYS A 46 -9.96 1.54 -16.29
CA CYS A 46 -9.25 0.43 -16.98
C CYS A 46 -8.80 -0.72 -16.06
N GLY A 47 -9.09 -0.68 -14.76
CA GLY A 47 -8.80 -1.80 -13.86
C GLY A 47 -7.58 -1.63 -12.92
N LYS A 48 -6.90 -0.47 -12.90
CA LYS A 48 -5.72 -0.21 -12.05
C LYS A 48 -5.94 -0.56 -10.57
N SER A 49 -6.95 0.06 -9.96
CA SER A 49 -7.28 -0.20 -8.54
C SER A 49 -7.77 -1.63 -8.31
N THR A 50 -8.39 -2.24 -9.31
CA THR A 50 -8.83 -3.65 -9.27
C THR A 50 -7.63 -4.58 -9.21
N LEU A 51 -6.60 -4.31 -10.04
CA LEU A 51 -5.36 -5.07 -10.03
C LEU A 51 -4.60 -4.90 -8.69
N LEU A 52 -4.45 -3.67 -8.20
CA LEU A 52 -3.82 -3.42 -6.89
C LEU A 52 -4.53 -4.17 -5.76
N ARG A 53 -5.87 -4.18 -5.75
CA ARG A 53 -6.67 -4.91 -4.76
C ARG A 53 -6.60 -6.43 -4.92
N ALA A 54 -6.25 -6.94 -6.09
CA ALA A 54 -5.98 -8.37 -6.25
C ALA A 54 -4.62 -8.75 -5.67
N VAL A 55 -3.60 -7.89 -5.82
CA VAL A 55 -2.26 -8.12 -5.29
C VAL A 55 -2.26 -8.24 -3.76
N ASN A 56 -3.07 -7.45 -3.03
CA ASN A 56 -3.17 -7.54 -1.56
C ASN A 56 -4.46 -8.26 -1.08
N ARG A 57 -5.06 -9.07 -1.93
CA ARG A 57 -6.24 -9.89 -1.61
C ARG A 57 -7.46 -9.14 -1.06
N MET A 58 -7.50 -7.80 -1.23
CA MET A 58 -8.67 -7.00 -0.83
C MET A 58 -9.93 -7.36 -1.67
N HIS A 59 -9.75 -7.96 -2.84
CA HIS A 59 -10.85 -8.47 -3.67
C HIS A 59 -11.69 -9.52 -2.94
N GLU A 60 -11.12 -10.31 -2.02
CA GLU A 60 -11.82 -11.34 -1.24
C GLU A 60 -12.91 -10.77 -0.30
N LEU A 61 -12.88 -9.47 -0.02
CA LEU A 61 -13.94 -8.79 0.71
C LEU A 61 -15.26 -8.70 -0.07
N TYR A 62 -15.23 -8.99 -1.37
CA TYR A 62 -16.38 -8.94 -2.27
C TYR A 62 -16.70 -10.33 -2.80
N LYS A 63 -17.90 -10.84 -2.51
CA LYS A 63 -18.30 -12.24 -2.75
C LYS A 63 -18.26 -12.70 -4.22
N ASN A 64 -18.29 -11.78 -5.18
CA ASN A 64 -18.45 -12.09 -6.60
C ASN A 64 -17.20 -11.85 -7.44
N ILE A 65 -16.09 -11.43 -6.83
CA ILE A 65 -14.85 -11.19 -7.58
C ILE A 65 -14.07 -12.49 -7.72
N ARG A 66 -13.73 -12.84 -8.96
CA ARG A 66 -12.86 -13.97 -9.28
C ARG A 66 -11.55 -13.47 -9.82
N VAL A 67 -10.46 -14.02 -9.29
CA VAL A 67 -9.09 -13.80 -9.78
C VAL A 67 -8.56 -15.12 -10.28
N THR A 68 -8.02 -15.13 -11.50
CA THR A 68 -7.31 -16.27 -12.08
C THR A 68 -5.91 -15.84 -12.49
N GLY A 69 -5.03 -16.81 -12.78
CA GLY A 69 -3.61 -16.56 -12.98
C GLY A 69 -2.84 -16.66 -11.66
N GLU A 70 -1.60 -16.16 -11.64
CA GLU A 70 -0.73 -16.22 -10.47
C GLU A 70 -0.19 -14.83 -10.12
N ILE A 71 -0.11 -14.57 -8.83
CA ILE A 71 0.55 -13.39 -8.26
C ILE A 71 1.59 -13.92 -7.27
N LEU A 72 2.87 -13.74 -7.57
CA LEU A 72 3.96 -14.27 -6.77
C LEU A 72 4.73 -13.14 -6.08
N LEU A 73 4.84 -13.20 -4.76
CA LEU A 73 5.69 -12.33 -3.95
C LEU A 73 6.93 -13.12 -3.53
N ASN A 74 8.11 -12.71 -3.98
CA ASN A 74 9.36 -13.46 -3.77
C ASN A 74 9.25 -14.95 -4.14
N GLY A 75 8.49 -15.28 -5.22
CA GLY A 75 8.25 -16.65 -5.68
C GLY A 75 7.11 -17.40 -4.98
N GLU A 76 6.51 -16.85 -3.92
CA GLU A 76 5.39 -17.45 -3.19
C GLU A 76 4.06 -16.93 -3.72
N ASN A 77 3.09 -17.80 -4.00
CA ASN A 77 1.79 -17.40 -4.53
C ASN A 77 0.96 -16.69 -3.45
N VAL A 78 0.74 -15.39 -3.64
CA VAL A 78 -0.02 -14.51 -2.74
C VAL A 78 -1.42 -15.05 -2.44
N LEU A 79 -2.09 -15.65 -3.43
CA LEU A 79 -3.45 -16.18 -3.28
C LEU A 79 -3.49 -17.45 -2.41
N GLN A 80 -2.34 -18.07 -2.12
CA GLN A 80 -2.22 -19.27 -1.28
C GLN A 80 -1.64 -18.96 0.11
N MET A 81 -1.10 -17.77 0.33
CA MET A 81 -0.60 -17.35 1.65
C MET A 81 -1.73 -17.22 2.67
N HIS A 82 -1.37 -17.30 3.96
CA HIS A 82 -2.32 -16.91 4.99
C HIS A 82 -2.61 -15.39 4.88
N PRO A 83 -3.89 -14.94 4.88
CA PRO A 83 -4.23 -13.53 4.63
C PRO A 83 -3.55 -12.52 5.58
N MET A 84 -3.29 -12.90 6.83
CA MET A 84 -2.60 -12.02 7.78
C MET A 84 -1.11 -11.87 7.45
N GLU A 85 -0.46 -12.92 6.97
CA GLU A 85 0.94 -12.89 6.54
C GLU A 85 1.11 -12.03 5.31
N GLU A 86 0.25 -12.26 4.31
CA GLU A 86 0.26 -11.48 3.07
C GLU A 86 0.10 -9.98 3.36
N ARG A 87 -0.90 -9.57 4.19
CA ARG A 87 -1.16 -8.16 4.51
C ARG A 87 -0.08 -7.50 5.37
N ARG A 88 0.77 -8.27 6.02
CA ARG A 88 1.98 -7.75 6.68
C ARG A 88 3.07 -7.43 5.67
N ARG A 89 3.20 -8.24 4.62
CA ARG A 89 4.22 -8.13 3.58
C ARG A 89 3.83 -7.17 2.45
N ILE A 90 2.53 -6.98 2.21
CA ILE A 90 2.00 -6.09 1.16
C ILE A 90 1.16 -4.99 1.81
N GLY A 91 1.78 -3.82 1.99
CA GLY A 91 1.08 -2.62 2.49
C GLY A 91 0.19 -1.98 1.42
N MET A 92 -0.89 -1.31 1.86
CA MET A 92 -1.79 -0.58 0.96
C MET A 92 -2.10 0.82 1.47
N VAL A 93 -1.96 1.80 0.59
CA VAL A 93 -2.42 3.18 0.80
C VAL A 93 -3.57 3.45 -0.18
N PHE A 94 -4.72 3.83 0.35
CA PHE A 94 -5.92 4.09 -0.44
C PHE A 94 -5.96 5.53 -0.95
N GLN A 95 -6.69 5.75 -2.02
CA GLN A 95 -6.94 7.07 -2.60
C GLN A 95 -7.53 8.06 -1.59
N ARG A 96 -8.47 7.62 -0.77
CA ARG A 96 -9.03 8.43 0.32
C ARG A 96 -8.37 8.06 1.64
N PRO A 97 -7.91 9.05 2.43
CA PRO A 97 -7.36 8.80 3.75
C PRO A 97 -8.34 8.01 4.63
N ASN A 98 -7.82 7.01 5.32
CA ASN A 98 -8.62 6.13 6.17
C ASN A 98 -7.92 5.84 7.53
N PRO A 99 -7.56 6.87 8.30
CA PRO A 99 -7.04 6.63 9.65
C PRO A 99 -8.10 5.91 10.50
N PHE A 100 -7.67 5.05 11.41
CA PHE A 100 -8.59 4.39 12.34
C PHE A 100 -9.21 5.44 13.27
N PRO A 101 -10.53 5.65 13.22
CA PRO A 101 -11.17 6.79 13.91
C PRO A 101 -11.16 6.66 15.44
N THR A 102 -11.04 5.46 15.95
CA THR A 102 -10.97 5.15 17.39
C THR A 102 -9.56 5.26 17.95
N MET A 103 -8.53 5.32 17.09
CA MET A 103 -7.13 5.39 17.47
C MET A 103 -6.62 6.84 17.42
N ASN A 104 -5.70 7.18 18.31
CA ASN A 104 -4.94 8.41 18.25
C ASN A 104 -3.86 8.34 17.14
N ILE A 105 -3.08 9.40 16.93
CA ILE A 105 -2.03 9.45 15.89
C ILE A 105 -0.96 8.38 16.17
N TYR A 106 -0.53 8.25 17.41
CA TYR A 106 0.48 7.28 17.84
C TYR A 106 0.03 5.84 17.57
N ASP A 107 -1.19 5.49 18.01
CA ASP A 107 -1.74 4.16 17.81
C ASP A 107 -2.07 3.86 16.34
N ASN A 108 -2.45 4.87 15.55
CA ASN A 108 -2.62 4.69 14.10
C ASN A 108 -1.32 4.23 13.43
N VAL A 109 -0.16 4.79 13.77
CA VAL A 109 1.13 4.34 13.22
C VAL A 109 1.41 2.90 13.66
N LEU A 110 1.12 2.55 14.91
CA LEU A 110 1.36 1.23 15.48
C LEU A 110 0.25 0.21 15.19
N ALA A 111 -0.80 0.59 14.47
CA ALA A 111 -1.99 -0.24 14.28
C ALA A 111 -1.67 -1.64 13.74
N GLY A 112 -0.71 -1.76 12.84
CA GLY A 112 -0.28 -3.05 12.30
C GLY A 112 0.27 -3.98 13.40
N TYR A 113 1.03 -3.47 14.34
CA TYR A 113 1.55 -4.25 15.48
C TYR A 113 0.43 -4.61 16.46
N ILE A 114 -0.42 -3.63 16.79
CA ILE A 114 -1.55 -3.81 17.73
C ILE A 114 -2.50 -4.88 17.21
N LEU A 115 -2.92 -4.78 15.95
CA LEU A 115 -3.89 -5.71 15.36
C LEU A 115 -3.34 -7.12 15.12
N ASN A 116 -2.02 -7.26 14.96
CA ASN A 116 -1.36 -8.56 14.86
C ASN A 116 -0.92 -9.14 16.22
N GLY A 117 -1.22 -8.47 17.34
CA GLY A 117 -0.84 -8.93 18.67
C GLY A 117 0.68 -8.92 18.92
N ILE A 118 1.44 -8.10 18.20
CA ILE A 118 2.90 -8.01 18.35
C ILE A 118 3.22 -7.08 19.50
N HIS A 119 3.82 -7.64 20.53
CA HIS A 119 4.23 -6.90 21.73
C HIS A 119 5.56 -6.16 21.50
N LEU A 120 5.55 -4.87 21.72
CA LEU A 120 6.71 -3.98 21.62
C LEU A 120 6.92 -3.29 22.99
N SER A 121 8.18 -3.08 23.37
CA SER A 121 8.52 -2.19 24.49
C SER A 121 8.13 -0.74 24.15
N LYS A 122 8.04 0.11 25.20
CA LYS A 122 7.73 1.52 24.99
C LYS A 122 8.76 2.20 24.09
N SER A 123 10.05 1.95 24.32
CA SER A 123 11.13 2.53 23.53
C SER A 123 11.02 2.14 22.04
N GLN A 124 10.73 0.87 21.74
CA GLN A 124 10.53 0.42 20.34
C GLN A 124 9.33 1.10 19.69
N LYS A 125 8.22 1.25 20.43
CA LYS A 125 7.03 1.96 19.93
C LYS A 125 7.37 3.41 19.59
N ASP A 126 8.02 4.12 20.51
CA ASP A 126 8.39 5.53 20.35
C ASP A 126 9.30 5.71 19.13
N GLU A 127 10.30 4.84 18.95
CA GLU A 127 11.20 4.85 17.80
C GLU A 127 10.47 4.59 16.47
N ILE A 128 9.58 3.59 16.43
CA ILE A 128 8.80 3.27 15.23
C ILE A 128 7.91 4.46 14.84
N VAL A 129 7.24 5.07 15.81
CA VAL A 129 6.33 6.19 15.56
C VAL A 129 7.10 7.40 15.06
N GLU A 130 8.16 7.81 15.75
CA GLU A 130 8.96 8.96 15.35
C GLU A 130 9.56 8.74 13.95
N ARG A 131 10.22 7.62 13.72
CA ARG A 131 10.84 7.30 12.43
C ARG A 131 9.84 7.36 11.28
N ASN A 132 8.67 6.73 11.42
CA ASN A 132 7.70 6.68 10.33
C ASN A 132 7.00 8.02 10.10
N LEU A 133 6.72 8.79 11.14
CA LEU A 133 6.18 10.15 10.99
C LEU A 133 7.21 11.11 10.37
N ARG A 134 8.52 10.95 10.66
CA ARG A 134 9.58 11.70 9.97
C ARG A 134 9.69 11.34 8.51
N ASN A 135 9.62 10.05 8.17
CA ASN A 135 9.68 9.57 6.78
C ASN A 135 8.60 10.20 5.88
N VAL A 136 7.46 10.57 6.45
CA VAL A 136 6.36 11.22 5.72
C VAL A 136 6.26 12.73 5.99
N CYS A 137 7.29 13.35 6.59
CA CYS A 137 7.34 14.77 6.94
C CYS A 137 6.12 15.24 7.75
N LEU A 138 5.62 14.41 8.68
CA LEU A 138 4.49 14.73 9.54
C LEU A 138 4.91 14.96 11.00
N TRP A 139 6.10 14.49 11.42
CA TRP A 139 6.56 14.53 12.81
C TRP A 139 6.48 15.90 13.44
N ASP A 140 7.07 16.92 12.81
CA ASP A 140 7.16 18.27 13.37
C ASP A 140 5.79 18.96 13.51
N GLU A 141 4.79 18.51 12.75
CA GLU A 141 3.43 19.02 12.82
C GLU A 141 2.61 18.38 13.96
N VAL A 142 2.98 17.15 14.38
CA VAL A 142 2.12 16.37 15.29
C VAL A 142 2.81 15.88 16.57
N LYS A 143 4.13 16.05 16.73
CA LYS A 143 4.91 15.52 17.86
C LYS A 143 4.35 15.90 19.24
N ASP A 144 3.76 17.09 19.36
CA ASP A 144 3.18 17.60 20.61
C ASP A 144 1.69 17.23 20.77
N SER A 145 1.14 16.44 19.83
CA SER A 145 -0.28 16.07 19.82
C SER A 145 -0.56 14.62 19.42
N LEU A 146 0.41 13.72 19.64
CA LEU A 146 0.33 12.31 19.27
C LEU A 146 -0.86 11.56 19.90
N THR A 147 -1.36 12.03 21.03
CA THR A 147 -2.53 11.46 21.73
C THR A 147 -3.87 11.91 21.15
N LYS A 148 -3.89 12.90 20.24
CA LYS A 148 -5.11 13.32 19.55
C LYS A 148 -5.52 12.28 18.52
N ARG A 149 -6.82 12.17 18.22
CA ARG A 149 -7.34 11.26 17.19
C ARG A 149 -6.81 11.64 15.81
N GLY A 150 -6.44 10.64 15.01
CA GLY A 150 -5.97 10.84 13.64
C GLY A 150 -6.98 11.53 12.72
N THR A 151 -8.28 11.45 13.04
CA THR A 151 -9.36 12.10 12.29
C THR A 151 -9.42 13.62 12.45
N PHE A 152 -8.73 14.21 13.44
CA PHE A 152 -8.64 15.68 13.60
C PHE A 152 -7.60 16.33 12.68
N LEU A 153 -6.79 15.53 12.01
CA LEU A 153 -5.81 16.00 11.05
C LEU A 153 -6.48 16.49 9.76
N SER A 154 -5.84 17.39 9.03
CA SER A 154 -6.26 17.76 7.67
C SER A 154 -6.19 16.57 6.72
N GLY A 155 -6.88 16.61 5.58
CA GLY A 155 -6.90 15.50 4.61
C GLY A 155 -5.49 15.07 4.19
N GLY A 156 -4.59 16.02 3.88
CA GLY A 156 -3.20 15.73 3.53
C GLY A 156 -2.39 15.13 4.69
N GLN A 157 -2.61 15.60 5.92
CA GLN A 157 -2.00 15.03 7.12
C GLN A 157 -2.51 13.60 7.39
N GLN A 158 -3.82 13.36 7.20
CA GLN A 158 -4.41 12.03 7.33
C GLN A 158 -3.81 11.07 6.29
N GLN A 159 -3.60 11.51 5.05
CA GLN A 159 -2.97 10.69 4.02
C GLN A 159 -1.53 10.34 4.41
N ARG A 160 -0.74 11.31 4.87
CA ARG A 160 0.62 11.06 5.36
C ARG A 160 0.62 10.11 6.57
N LEU A 161 -0.35 10.24 7.49
CA LEU A 161 -0.51 9.31 8.60
C LEU A 161 -0.81 7.87 8.12
N CYS A 162 -1.66 7.70 7.10
CA CYS A 162 -1.95 6.40 6.50
C CYS A 162 -0.71 5.79 5.82
N ILE A 163 0.13 6.60 5.18
CA ILE A 163 1.41 6.16 4.61
C ILE A 163 2.36 5.72 5.74
N ALA A 164 2.51 6.54 6.81
CA ALA A 164 3.35 6.19 7.97
C ALA A 164 2.92 4.87 8.61
N ARG A 165 1.60 4.66 8.77
CA ARG A 165 1.02 3.40 9.26
C ARG A 165 1.40 2.21 8.39
N SER A 166 1.30 2.37 7.07
CA SER A 166 1.60 1.29 6.12
C SER A 166 3.09 0.93 6.10
N LEU A 167 3.98 1.92 6.27
CA LEU A 167 5.43 1.73 6.33
C LEU A 167 5.91 1.14 7.66
N ALA A 168 5.14 1.30 8.74
CA ALA A 168 5.57 0.92 10.09
C ALA A 168 5.90 -0.57 10.21
N LEU A 169 5.16 -1.45 9.52
CA LEU A 169 5.41 -2.89 9.46
C LEU A 169 6.56 -3.30 8.55
N GLN A 170 7.20 -2.35 7.85
CA GLN A 170 8.27 -2.60 6.88
C GLN A 170 7.86 -3.64 5.81
N PRO A 171 6.79 -3.39 5.06
CA PRO A 171 6.31 -4.34 4.06
C PRO A 171 7.34 -4.54 2.94
N ASP A 172 7.31 -5.71 2.30
CA ASP A 172 8.10 -6.01 1.11
C ASP A 172 7.69 -5.12 -0.08
N ILE A 173 6.39 -4.83 -0.18
CA ILE A 173 5.79 -3.98 -1.22
C ILE A 173 4.80 -3.00 -0.58
N LEU A 174 4.80 -1.77 -1.07
CA LEU A 174 3.79 -0.77 -0.76
C LEU A 174 2.98 -0.43 -2.01
N LEU A 175 1.71 -0.80 -2.00
CA LEU A 175 0.76 -0.44 -3.06
C LEU A 175 0.15 0.92 -2.75
N MET A 176 0.08 1.79 -3.76
CA MET A 176 -0.51 3.12 -3.63
C MET A 176 -1.58 3.33 -4.72
N ASP A 177 -2.83 3.49 -4.31
CA ASP A 177 -3.95 3.78 -5.21
C ASP A 177 -4.18 5.30 -5.24
N GLU A 178 -3.66 5.98 -6.25
CA GLU A 178 -3.72 7.45 -6.46
C GLU A 178 -3.41 8.28 -5.19
N PRO A 179 -2.27 8.07 -4.51
CA PRO A 179 -1.98 8.63 -3.18
C PRO A 179 -1.89 10.16 -3.14
N THR A 180 -1.68 10.80 -4.28
CA THR A 180 -1.48 12.25 -4.39
C THR A 180 -2.78 13.03 -4.59
N SER A 181 -3.90 12.38 -4.82
CA SER A 181 -5.20 13.04 -5.03
C SER A 181 -5.67 13.85 -3.81
N ALA A 182 -5.16 13.54 -2.61
CA ALA A 182 -5.46 14.22 -1.36
C ALA A 182 -4.30 15.10 -0.83
N LEU A 183 -3.17 15.18 -1.56
CA LEU A 183 -2.00 15.95 -1.14
C LEU A 183 -1.94 17.27 -1.92
N ASP A 184 -1.66 18.37 -1.23
CA ASP A 184 -1.28 19.62 -1.86
C ASP A 184 -0.01 19.42 -2.72
N PRO A 185 0.12 20.12 -3.87
CA PRO A 185 1.31 20.02 -4.73
C PRO A 185 2.63 20.27 -4.00
N ILE A 186 2.62 21.03 -2.92
CA ILE A 186 3.79 21.32 -2.07
C ILE A 186 4.15 20.11 -1.18
N ALA A 187 3.17 19.33 -0.75
CA ALA A 187 3.37 18.15 0.09
C ALA A 187 3.75 16.88 -0.71
N THR A 188 3.60 16.91 -2.03
CA THR A 188 4.03 15.80 -2.91
C THR A 188 5.55 15.71 -3.06
N LYS A 189 6.31 16.80 -2.86
CA LYS A 189 7.77 16.81 -3.01
C LYS A 189 8.53 15.86 -2.06
N PRO A 190 8.18 15.72 -0.76
CA PRO A 190 8.90 14.82 0.14
C PRO A 190 8.61 13.33 -0.08
N VAL A 191 7.45 12.99 -0.63
CA VAL A 191 7.03 11.58 -0.83
C VAL A 191 7.58 10.99 -2.13
N SER A 192 7.98 11.84 -3.07
CA SER A 192 8.32 11.40 -4.43
C SER A 192 9.82 11.26 -4.74
N TYR A 193 10.78 11.73 -3.93
CA TYR A 193 12.16 11.80 -4.40
C TYR A 193 13.27 11.62 -3.36
N THR A 194 13.36 10.46 -2.73
CA THR A 194 14.66 10.03 -2.20
C THR A 194 14.98 8.62 -2.67
N HIS A 195 15.78 8.52 -3.75
CA HIS A 195 16.50 7.32 -4.20
C HIS A 195 15.77 6.20 -4.95
N LEU A 196 14.71 6.47 -5.73
CA LEU A 196 14.12 5.42 -6.54
C LEU A 196 14.06 5.80 -8.02
N ARG A 197 14.59 4.94 -8.91
CA ARG A 197 14.37 5.02 -10.36
C ARG A 197 12.93 4.58 -10.64
N ALA A 198 12.17 5.43 -11.33
CA ALA A 198 10.84 5.07 -11.78
C ALA A 198 10.92 4.28 -13.09
N HIS A 199 10.27 3.11 -13.13
CA HIS A 199 9.95 2.40 -14.36
C HIS A 199 8.45 2.55 -14.63
N GLU A 200 8.11 3.04 -15.81
CA GLU A 200 6.72 3.21 -16.23
C GLU A 200 6.24 1.95 -16.94
N THR A 201 5.15 1.34 -16.47
CA THR A 201 4.46 0.28 -17.18
C THR A 201 3.11 0.80 -17.64
N VAL A 202 2.92 0.88 -18.96
CA VAL A 202 1.65 1.27 -19.59
C VAL A 202 0.85 -0.01 -19.83
N LEU A 203 -0.38 -0.03 -19.37
CA LEU A 203 -1.36 -1.08 -19.69
C LEU A 203 -2.23 -0.56 -20.84
N ASP A 204 -2.13 -1.19 -21.99
CA ASP A 204 -3.02 -0.98 -23.17
C ASP A 204 -4.32 -1.77 -23.01
#